data_b6d2c156e84ff24d3e2eab1935ce571f
#
_entry.id   b6d2c156e84ff24d3e2eab1935ce571f
#
_cell.length_a   1.000
_cell.length_b   1.000
_cell.length_c   1.000
_cell.angle_alpha   90.00
_cell.angle_beta   90.00
_cell.angle_gamma   90.00
#
_symmetry.space_group_name_H-M   'P 1'
#
loop_
_entity.id
_entity.type
_entity.pdbx_description
1 polymer ?
#
loop_
_entity_poly.entity_id
_entity_poly.type
_entity_poly.pdbx_seq_one_letter_code
_entity_poly.pdbx_strand_id
1 'polypeptide(L)'
;TENKKVFVWIGLGVMILVLLAAGVSSCTAMFSSTTSSVIASSYLSEDDAMLGAEEQYCRMEAELQRKLDTYESTHDYDEYHFDLDDIEHDPYVLISILSALHEGEFTLDEVQGTLQMLFDKQYILTEEVIVETRYRTETDTWTDADGNTHTETYRVPYDYYICYVTLENFNLSHVPVYIM
;
A
#
# COMPACT_ATOMS: atom_id res chain seq x y z
N THR A 1 21.09 21.10 -28.56
CA THR A 1 20.26 21.35 -27.34
C THR A 1 19.23 20.25 -27.10
N GLU A 2 18.82 19.46 -28.11
CA GLU A 2 17.85 18.36 -27.93
C GLU A 2 18.43 17.19 -27.09
N ASN A 3 19.69 16.86 -27.29
CA ASN A 3 20.30 15.74 -26.54
C ASN A 3 20.36 15.98 -25.02
N LYS A 4 20.44 17.23 -24.56
CA LYS A 4 20.45 17.54 -23.11
C LYS A 4 19.10 17.20 -22.43
N LYS A 5 17.97 17.40 -23.11
CA LYS A 5 16.65 17.06 -22.58
C LYS A 5 16.48 15.54 -22.47
N VAL A 6 16.95 14.79 -23.47
CA VAL A 6 16.90 13.32 -23.43
C VAL A 6 17.74 12.75 -22.28
N PHE A 7 18.94 13.28 -22.04
CA PHE A 7 19.78 12.87 -20.91
C PHE A 7 19.16 13.20 -19.55
N VAL A 8 18.44 14.34 -19.43
CA VAL A 8 17.73 14.71 -18.21
C VAL A 8 16.57 13.74 -17.94
N TRP A 9 15.80 13.37 -18.97
CA TRP A 9 14.70 12.41 -18.84
C TRP A 9 15.17 10.98 -18.52
N ILE A 10 16.29 10.56 -19.13
CA ILE A 10 16.92 9.27 -18.79
C ILE A 10 17.44 9.28 -17.35
N GLY A 11 18.09 10.37 -16.93
CA GLY A 11 18.58 10.54 -15.55
C GLY A 11 17.45 10.52 -14.52
N LEU A 12 16.34 11.20 -14.83
CA LEU A 12 15.15 11.21 -13.99
C LEU A 12 14.51 9.82 -13.90
N GLY A 13 14.41 9.11 -15.02
CA GLY A 13 13.87 7.74 -15.06
C GLY A 13 14.73 6.74 -14.26
N VAL A 14 16.05 6.83 -14.37
CA VAL A 14 16.99 6.01 -13.58
C VAL A 14 16.90 6.36 -12.10
N MET A 15 16.77 7.64 -11.74
CA MET A 15 16.61 8.08 -10.35
C MET A 15 15.30 7.56 -9.74
N ILE A 16 14.20 7.58 -10.48
CA ILE A 16 12.91 7.01 -10.05
C ILE A 16 13.03 5.49 -9.88
N LEU A 17 13.68 4.79 -10.81
CA LEU A 17 13.94 3.34 -10.70
C LEU A 17 14.78 2.99 -9.47
N VAL A 18 15.78 3.80 -9.13
CA VAL A 18 16.63 3.61 -7.94
C VAL A 18 15.84 3.88 -6.66
N LEU A 19 14.95 4.88 -6.65
CA LEU A 19 14.08 5.19 -5.51
C LEU A 19 13.03 4.08 -5.29
N LEU A 20 12.46 3.53 -6.37
CA LEU A 20 11.53 2.40 -6.30
C LEU A 20 12.23 1.10 -5.83
N ALA A 21 13.50 0.89 -6.21
CA ALA A 21 14.29 -0.26 -5.74
C ALA A 21 14.74 -0.10 -4.27
N ALA A 22 14.88 1.12 -3.76
CA ALA A 22 15.28 1.38 -2.38
C ALA A 22 14.14 1.15 -1.36
N GLY A 23 12.87 1.29 -1.79
CA GLY A 23 11.70 1.09 -0.94
C GLY A 23 11.45 -0.36 -0.51
N VAL A 24 11.96 -1.36 -1.26
CA VAL A 24 11.76 -2.79 -0.96
C VAL A 24 12.86 -3.37 -0.05
N SER A 25 13.87 -2.57 0.33
CA SER A 25 15.08 -3.08 0.99
C SER A 25 15.09 -2.92 2.51
N SER A 26 14.05 -2.35 3.11
CA SER A 26 14.07 -2.01 4.55
C SER A 26 13.93 -3.22 5.46
N CYS A 27 13.14 -4.22 5.09
CA CYS A 27 12.90 -5.41 5.93
C CYS A 27 14.10 -6.37 5.98
N THR A 28 14.81 -6.58 4.88
CA THR A 28 15.89 -7.58 4.80
C THR A 28 17.23 -7.14 5.40
N ALA A 29 17.46 -5.84 5.57
CA ALA A 29 18.74 -5.31 6.05
C ALA A 29 18.95 -5.41 7.57
N MET A 30 17.89 -5.47 8.36
CA MET A 30 18.00 -5.54 9.82
C MET A 30 18.32 -6.94 10.35
N PHE A 31 17.90 -7.99 9.64
CA PHE A 31 18.12 -9.37 10.11
C PHE A 31 19.48 -9.98 9.73
N SER A 32 20.20 -9.37 8.80
CA SER A 32 21.31 -10.07 8.11
C SER A 32 22.67 -10.01 8.75
N SER A 33 22.95 -9.27 9.83
CA SER A 33 24.37 -9.17 10.26
C SER A 33 24.72 -9.22 11.74
N THR A 34 23.78 -8.99 12.69
CA THR A 34 24.14 -9.01 14.13
C THR A 34 23.05 -9.55 15.04
N THR A 35 21.85 -9.71 14.57
CA THR A 35 20.66 -10.01 15.35
C THR A 35 20.33 -11.49 15.47
N SER A 36 20.72 -12.30 14.49
CA SER A 36 20.46 -13.75 14.50
C SER A 36 21.02 -14.47 15.73
N SER A 37 22.20 -14.07 16.22
CA SER A 37 22.77 -14.72 17.41
C SER A 37 22.11 -14.35 18.73
N VAL A 38 21.47 -13.20 18.83
CA VAL A 38 20.73 -12.77 20.05
C VAL A 38 19.33 -13.39 20.05
N ILE A 39 18.68 -13.48 18.90
CA ILE A 39 17.38 -14.11 18.75
C ILE A 39 17.47 -15.60 19.03
N ALA A 40 18.41 -16.30 18.43
CA ALA A 40 18.65 -17.74 18.62
C ALA A 40 18.87 -18.17 20.09
N SER A 41 19.33 -17.25 20.94
CA SER A 41 19.54 -17.54 22.37
C SER A 41 18.34 -17.20 23.26
N SER A 42 17.35 -16.50 22.74
CA SER A 42 16.24 -15.94 23.52
C SER A 42 14.89 -16.65 23.28
N TYR A 43 14.74 -17.30 22.14
CA TYR A 43 13.51 -18.00 21.75
C TYR A 43 13.76 -19.49 21.55
N LEU A 44 12.72 -20.31 21.77
CA LEU A 44 12.81 -21.77 21.67
C LEU A 44 12.66 -22.28 20.23
N SER A 45 12.02 -21.49 19.36
CA SER A 45 11.82 -21.86 17.96
C SER A 45 13.12 -21.86 17.17
N GLU A 46 13.20 -22.72 16.16
CA GLU A 46 14.32 -22.79 15.25
C GLU A 46 14.49 -21.47 14.48
N ASP A 47 15.74 -21.08 14.20
CA ASP A 47 16.06 -19.85 13.47
C ASP A 47 15.33 -19.75 12.11
N ASP A 48 15.23 -20.87 11.38
CA ASP A 48 14.57 -20.94 10.08
C ASP A 48 13.07 -20.67 10.18
N ALA A 49 12.42 -21.07 11.27
CA ALA A 49 11.00 -20.78 11.49
C ALA A 49 10.76 -19.30 11.80
N MET A 50 11.61 -18.70 12.62
CA MET A 50 11.53 -17.27 12.96
C MET A 50 11.82 -16.38 11.76
N LEU A 51 12.90 -16.68 11.01
CA LEU A 51 13.27 -15.97 9.80
C LEU A 51 12.20 -16.11 8.71
N GLY A 52 11.63 -17.31 8.57
CA GLY A 52 10.56 -17.58 7.61
C GLY A 52 9.27 -16.83 7.93
N ALA A 53 8.93 -16.71 9.21
CA ALA A 53 7.77 -15.92 9.66
C ALA A 53 7.95 -14.44 9.37
N GLU A 54 9.12 -13.89 9.67
CA GLU A 54 9.48 -12.51 9.36
C GLU A 54 9.47 -12.23 7.86
N GLU A 55 10.08 -13.09 7.05
CA GLU A 55 10.07 -12.97 5.60
C GLU A 55 8.65 -13.02 5.02
N GLN A 56 7.78 -13.85 5.59
CA GLN A 56 6.38 -13.92 5.19
C GLN A 56 5.65 -12.63 5.51
N TYR A 57 5.86 -12.07 6.69
CA TYR A 57 5.23 -10.80 7.10
C TYR A 57 5.68 -9.65 6.22
N CYS A 58 6.98 -9.53 5.95
CA CYS A 58 7.52 -8.55 5.01
C CYS A 58 6.95 -8.70 3.59
N ARG A 59 6.67 -9.93 3.13
CA ARG A 59 6.01 -10.14 1.82
C ARG A 59 4.58 -9.62 1.82
N MET A 60 3.84 -9.80 2.90
CA MET A 60 2.48 -9.26 3.04
C MET A 60 2.48 -7.73 3.03
N GLU A 61 3.43 -7.10 3.72
CA GLU A 61 3.63 -5.65 3.69
C GLU A 61 3.99 -5.14 2.29
N ALA A 62 4.88 -5.83 1.60
CA ALA A 62 5.25 -5.49 0.22
C ALA A 62 4.06 -5.64 -0.75
N GLU A 63 3.16 -6.60 -0.53
CA GLU A 63 1.92 -6.74 -1.30
C GLU A 63 0.93 -5.60 -1.03
N LEU A 64 0.77 -5.21 0.23
CA LEU A 64 -0.06 -4.07 0.62
C LEU A 64 0.48 -2.77 0.00
N GLN A 65 1.79 -2.52 0.10
CA GLN A 65 2.43 -1.36 -0.53
C GLN A 65 2.19 -1.35 -2.04
N ARG A 66 2.41 -2.49 -2.72
CA ARG A 66 2.16 -2.59 -4.16
C ARG A 66 0.70 -2.32 -4.53
N LYS A 67 -0.26 -2.79 -3.70
CA LYS A 67 -1.69 -2.51 -3.89
C LYS A 67 -1.95 -1.00 -3.84
N LEU A 68 -1.36 -0.29 -2.88
CA LEU A 68 -1.48 1.17 -2.75
C LEU A 68 -0.81 1.90 -3.92
N ASP A 69 0.41 1.50 -4.30
CA ASP A 69 1.16 2.11 -5.41
C ASP A 69 0.43 2.00 -6.76
N THR A 70 -0.39 0.96 -6.94
CA THR A 70 -1.16 0.74 -8.17
C THR A 70 -2.62 1.11 -8.04
N TYR A 71 -3.05 1.70 -6.92
CA TYR A 71 -4.46 1.91 -6.60
C TYR A 71 -5.18 2.74 -7.66
N GLU A 72 -4.65 3.91 -8.01
CA GLU A 72 -5.23 4.79 -9.03
C GLU A 72 -5.31 4.12 -10.42
N SER A 73 -4.32 3.27 -10.75
CA SER A 73 -4.28 2.59 -12.06
C SER A 73 -5.24 1.41 -12.16
N THR A 74 -5.73 0.91 -11.04
CA THR A 74 -6.62 -0.26 -10.95
C THR A 74 -8.09 0.09 -10.66
N HIS A 75 -8.37 1.37 -10.39
CA HIS A 75 -9.71 1.90 -10.13
C HIS A 75 -9.99 3.06 -11.09
N ASP A 76 -11.26 3.37 -11.32
CA ASP A 76 -11.71 4.38 -12.28
C ASP A 76 -12.58 5.42 -11.55
N TYR A 77 -11.93 6.20 -10.68
CA TYR A 77 -12.53 7.36 -10.03
C TYR A 77 -11.95 8.64 -10.60
N ASP A 78 -12.69 9.74 -10.49
CA ASP A 78 -12.27 11.04 -11.05
C ASP A 78 -11.22 11.74 -10.19
N GLU A 79 -11.24 11.49 -8.87
CA GLU A 79 -10.33 12.13 -7.91
C GLU A 79 -9.98 11.15 -6.78
N TYR A 80 -8.72 11.16 -6.30
CA TYR A 80 -8.23 10.30 -5.23
C TYR A 80 -7.60 11.13 -4.11
N HIS A 81 -7.92 10.74 -2.87
CA HIS A 81 -7.30 11.28 -1.66
C HIS A 81 -6.75 10.12 -0.84
N PHE A 82 -5.47 10.18 -0.51
CA PHE A 82 -4.78 9.15 0.28
C PHE A 82 -4.39 9.72 1.64
N ASP A 83 -4.75 8.99 2.70
CA ASP A 83 -4.31 9.19 4.07
C ASP A 83 -3.72 7.87 4.56
N LEU A 84 -2.40 7.73 4.48
CA LEU A 84 -1.71 6.46 4.62
C LEU A 84 -0.67 6.55 5.73
N ASP A 85 -0.82 5.69 6.74
CA ASP A 85 0.24 5.42 7.71
C ASP A 85 1.38 4.62 7.06
N ASP A 86 2.57 4.67 7.68
CA ASP A 86 3.73 3.89 7.24
C ASP A 86 3.48 2.38 7.37
N ILE A 87 3.91 1.62 6.35
CA ILE A 87 3.85 0.16 6.35
C ILE A 87 5.17 -0.35 6.91
N GLU A 88 5.18 -0.60 8.21
CA GLU A 88 6.34 -1.11 8.95
C GLU A 88 5.91 -1.86 10.21
N HIS A 89 6.71 -2.80 10.65
CA HIS A 89 6.54 -3.49 11.94
C HIS A 89 7.89 -3.69 12.65
N ASP A 90 7.83 -4.03 13.93
CA ASP A 90 9.00 -4.42 14.69
C ASP A 90 9.12 -5.96 14.68
N PRO A 91 10.17 -6.54 14.05
CA PRO A 91 10.36 -7.99 13.95
C PRO A 91 10.48 -8.68 15.32
N TYR A 92 11.03 -7.99 16.32
CA TYR A 92 11.13 -8.56 17.67
C TYR A 92 9.76 -8.66 18.34
N VAL A 93 8.90 -7.69 18.12
CA VAL A 93 7.52 -7.71 18.62
C VAL A 93 6.76 -8.84 17.92
N LEU A 94 6.89 -8.99 16.60
CA LEU A 94 6.27 -10.08 15.84
C LEU A 94 6.66 -11.45 16.41
N ILE A 95 7.96 -11.74 16.53
CA ILE A 95 8.44 -13.03 17.03
C ILE A 95 8.04 -13.26 18.49
N SER A 96 8.04 -12.21 19.31
CA SER A 96 7.58 -12.30 20.70
C SER A 96 6.11 -12.70 20.80
N ILE A 97 5.25 -12.12 19.95
CA ILE A 97 3.82 -12.45 19.90
C ILE A 97 3.61 -13.89 19.43
N LEU A 98 4.29 -14.30 18.35
CA LEU A 98 4.21 -15.67 17.84
C LEU A 98 4.62 -16.68 18.91
N SER A 99 5.76 -16.46 19.58
CA SER A 99 6.24 -17.31 20.66
C SER A 99 5.24 -17.38 21.82
N ALA A 100 4.62 -16.25 22.19
CA ALA A 100 3.63 -16.24 23.26
C ALA A 100 2.34 -16.99 22.90
N LEU A 101 1.87 -16.87 21.66
CA LEU A 101 0.63 -17.53 21.20
C LEU A 101 0.82 -19.03 20.92
N HIS A 102 2.04 -19.47 20.65
CA HIS A 102 2.39 -20.87 20.35
C HIS A 102 3.19 -21.56 21.48
N GLU A 103 3.05 -21.06 22.71
CA GLU A 103 3.65 -21.65 23.92
C GLU A 103 5.19 -21.78 23.88
N GLY A 104 5.84 -20.89 23.09
CA GLY A 104 7.30 -20.74 23.04
C GLY A 104 7.97 -21.32 21.79
N GLU A 105 7.48 -22.41 21.23
CA GLU A 105 8.05 -23.06 20.05
C GLU A 105 7.01 -23.14 18.92
N PHE A 106 7.41 -22.84 17.69
CA PHE A 106 6.53 -22.91 16.53
C PHE A 106 7.31 -23.26 15.26
N THR A 107 6.59 -23.80 14.28
CA THR A 107 7.03 -23.96 12.90
C THR A 107 6.38 -22.92 12.01
N LEU A 108 6.97 -22.66 10.83
CA LEU A 108 6.40 -21.69 9.88
C LEU A 108 4.97 -22.08 9.45
N ASP A 109 4.70 -23.36 9.24
CA ASP A 109 3.37 -23.83 8.84
C ASP A 109 2.29 -23.57 9.90
N GLU A 110 2.64 -23.72 11.17
CA GLU A 110 1.70 -23.52 12.29
C GLU A 110 1.33 -22.04 12.46
N VAL A 111 2.23 -21.12 12.15
CA VAL A 111 2.01 -19.67 12.37
C VAL A 111 1.36 -18.96 11.19
N GLN A 112 1.14 -19.59 10.03
CA GLN A 112 0.57 -18.95 8.84
C GLN A 112 -0.74 -18.20 9.14
N GLY A 113 -1.68 -18.88 9.85
CA GLY A 113 -2.96 -18.27 10.22
C GLY A 113 -2.80 -17.13 11.23
N THR A 114 -1.82 -17.25 12.15
CA THR A 114 -1.52 -16.22 13.13
C THR A 114 -0.90 -14.99 12.47
N LEU A 115 0.03 -15.17 11.51
CA LEU A 115 0.61 -14.07 10.73
C LEU A 115 -0.48 -13.29 9.98
N GLN A 116 -1.40 -13.98 9.31
CA GLN A 116 -2.51 -13.32 8.62
C GLN A 116 -3.41 -12.56 9.60
N MET A 117 -3.76 -13.16 10.73
CA MET A 117 -4.58 -12.51 11.76
C MET A 117 -3.90 -11.26 12.32
N LEU A 118 -2.60 -11.31 12.58
CA LEU A 118 -1.84 -10.16 13.08
C LEU A 118 -1.80 -9.05 12.04
N PHE A 119 -1.55 -9.40 10.78
CA PHE A 119 -1.51 -8.48 9.67
C PHE A 119 -2.86 -7.75 9.47
N ASP A 120 -3.97 -8.51 9.45
CA ASP A 120 -5.31 -7.95 9.30
C ASP A 120 -5.73 -7.05 10.48
N LYS A 121 -5.09 -7.21 11.64
CA LYS A 121 -5.33 -6.36 12.81
C LYS A 121 -4.39 -5.15 12.86
N GLN A 122 -3.20 -5.28 12.33
CA GLN A 122 -2.25 -4.18 12.27
C GLN A 122 -2.63 -3.18 11.18
N TYR A 123 -3.00 -3.65 9.99
CA TYR A 123 -3.26 -2.80 8.84
C TYR A 123 -4.74 -2.80 8.48
N ILE A 124 -5.39 -1.66 8.69
CA ILE A 124 -6.79 -1.45 8.32
C ILE A 124 -6.84 -0.53 7.11
N LEU A 125 -7.12 -1.11 5.95
CA LEU A 125 -7.31 -0.36 4.72
C LEU A 125 -8.81 -0.12 4.50
N THR A 126 -9.21 1.16 4.43
CA THR A 126 -10.60 1.56 4.17
C THR A 126 -10.70 2.40 2.90
N GLU A 127 -11.84 2.27 2.22
CA GLU A 127 -12.19 3.03 1.04
C GLU A 127 -13.56 3.69 1.26
N GLU A 128 -13.65 4.98 0.99
CA GLU A 128 -14.90 5.73 0.98
C GLU A 128 -15.04 6.48 -0.34
N VAL A 129 -16.15 6.26 -1.04
CA VAL A 129 -16.43 6.92 -2.32
C VAL A 129 -17.57 7.91 -2.15
N ILE A 130 -17.30 9.18 -2.44
CA ILE A 130 -18.29 10.27 -2.46
C ILE A 130 -18.64 10.60 -3.91
N VAL A 131 -19.93 10.73 -4.19
CA VAL A 131 -20.42 11.10 -5.53
C VAL A 131 -20.94 12.52 -5.48
N GLU A 132 -20.37 13.41 -6.30
CA GLU A 132 -20.82 14.79 -6.49
C GLU A 132 -21.45 14.96 -7.87
N THR A 133 -22.57 15.68 -7.94
CA THR A 133 -23.10 16.10 -9.23
C THR A 133 -22.39 17.36 -9.69
N ARG A 134 -21.59 17.25 -10.75
CA ARG A 134 -20.93 18.38 -11.43
C ARG A 134 -21.62 18.69 -12.75
N TYR A 135 -21.29 19.83 -13.36
CA TYR A 135 -21.88 20.26 -14.61
C TYR A 135 -20.80 20.58 -15.64
N ARG A 136 -20.94 20.02 -16.82
CA ARG A 136 -20.15 20.41 -17.99
C ARG A 136 -20.98 21.23 -18.93
N THR A 137 -20.32 22.12 -19.67
CA THR A 137 -20.94 22.92 -20.72
C THR A 137 -20.84 22.18 -22.03
N GLU A 138 -21.98 21.96 -22.68
CA GLU A 138 -22.04 21.41 -24.03
C GLU A 138 -22.60 22.46 -24.97
N THR A 139 -22.18 22.40 -26.23
CA THR A 139 -22.57 23.36 -27.29
C THR A 139 -23.04 22.58 -28.49
N ASP A 140 -24.30 22.80 -28.85
CA ASP A 140 -24.87 22.32 -30.08
C ASP A 140 -24.84 23.41 -31.13
N THR A 141 -24.45 23.03 -32.34
CA THR A 141 -24.41 23.94 -33.50
C THR A 141 -25.18 23.29 -34.64
N TRP A 142 -26.18 24.00 -35.16
CA TRP A 142 -26.98 23.54 -36.31
C TRP A 142 -27.17 24.66 -37.32
N THR A 143 -27.44 24.31 -38.55
CA THR A 143 -27.73 25.23 -39.63
C THR A 143 -29.19 25.12 -40.01
N ASP A 144 -29.89 26.24 -40.07
CA ASP A 144 -31.29 26.30 -40.50
C ASP A 144 -31.45 26.14 -42.02
N ALA A 145 -32.72 26.08 -42.48
CA ALA A 145 -33.04 25.95 -43.92
C ALA A 145 -32.61 27.14 -44.78
N ASP A 146 -32.39 28.28 -44.12
CA ASP A 146 -31.95 29.55 -44.81
C ASP A 146 -30.40 29.66 -44.81
N GLY A 147 -29.69 28.67 -44.27
CA GLY A 147 -28.23 28.61 -44.25
C GLY A 147 -27.58 29.36 -43.10
N ASN A 148 -28.34 29.82 -42.09
CA ASN A 148 -27.79 30.46 -40.91
C ASN A 148 -27.35 29.44 -39.88
N THR A 149 -26.19 29.64 -39.29
CA THR A 149 -25.66 28.79 -38.21
C THR A 149 -26.13 29.30 -36.86
N HIS A 150 -26.74 28.43 -36.12
CA HIS A 150 -27.19 28.66 -34.74
C HIS A 150 -26.32 27.87 -33.77
N THR A 151 -26.03 28.45 -32.60
CA THR A 151 -25.26 27.82 -31.55
C THR A 151 -26.03 27.99 -30.26
N GLU A 152 -26.28 26.88 -29.57
CA GLU A 152 -26.88 26.85 -28.22
C GLU A 152 -25.92 26.18 -27.25
N THR A 153 -25.78 26.78 -26.06
CA THR A 153 -24.92 26.31 -25.01
C THR A 153 -25.77 25.96 -23.82
N TYR A 154 -25.63 24.73 -23.31
CA TYR A 154 -26.38 24.23 -22.16
C TYR A 154 -25.48 23.48 -21.17
N ARG A 155 -25.94 23.36 -19.94
CA ARG A 155 -25.21 22.66 -18.87
C ARG A 155 -25.79 21.27 -18.68
N VAL A 156 -24.89 20.26 -18.79
CA VAL A 156 -25.25 18.84 -18.58
C VAL A 156 -24.69 18.38 -17.24
N PRO A 157 -25.54 17.85 -16.34
CA PRO A 157 -25.05 17.25 -15.12
C PRO A 157 -24.33 15.94 -15.41
N TYR A 158 -23.32 15.63 -14.60
CA TYR A 158 -22.65 14.33 -14.58
C TYR A 158 -22.20 14.00 -13.17
N ASP A 159 -22.08 12.71 -12.87
CA ASP A 159 -21.57 12.23 -11.59
C ASP A 159 -20.05 12.29 -11.60
N TYR A 160 -19.47 12.80 -10.51
CA TYR A 160 -18.06 12.92 -10.28
C TYR A 160 -17.71 12.14 -9.02
N TYR A 161 -16.83 11.14 -9.14
CA TYR A 161 -16.49 10.20 -8.10
C TYR A 161 -15.19 10.57 -7.43
N ILE A 162 -15.24 10.80 -6.11
CA ILE A 162 -14.08 11.12 -5.27
C ILE A 162 -13.85 9.94 -4.35
N CYS A 163 -12.68 9.32 -4.44
CA CYS A 163 -12.29 8.19 -3.61
C CYS A 163 -11.31 8.61 -2.52
N TYR A 164 -11.65 8.31 -1.28
CA TYR A 164 -10.77 8.46 -0.11
C TYR A 164 -10.25 7.09 0.30
N VAL A 165 -8.93 6.95 0.32
CA VAL A 165 -8.25 5.72 0.71
C VAL A 165 -7.46 5.99 1.97
N THR A 166 -7.80 5.29 3.05
CA THR A 166 -7.14 5.44 4.34
C THR A 166 -6.49 4.12 4.74
N LEU A 167 -5.21 4.15 5.11
CA LEU A 167 -4.51 3.04 5.74
C LEU A 167 -4.15 3.43 7.17
N GLU A 168 -4.65 2.68 8.14
CA GLU A 168 -4.28 2.81 9.55
C GLU A 168 -3.32 1.68 9.94
N ASN A 169 -2.20 2.01 10.60
CA ASN A 169 -1.24 1.05 11.18
C ASN A 169 -1.36 1.03 12.71
N PHE A 170 -2.04 0.02 13.23
CA PHE A 170 -2.17 -0.25 14.67
C PHE A 170 -0.97 -1.03 15.19
N ASN A 171 0.18 -0.48 15.30
CA ASN A 171 1.43 -1.10 15.74
C ASN A 171 1.25 -2.43 16.50
N LEU A 172 1.98 -3.48 16.09
CA LEU A 172 1.88 -4.84 16.64
C LEU A 172 1.98 -4.91 18.16
N SER A 173 2.69 -3.98 18.80
CA SER A 173 2.81 -3.93 20.26
C SER A 173 1.47 -3.71 20.99
N HIS A 174 0.47 -3.17 20.30
CA HIS A 174 -0.87 -2.95 20.84
C HIS A 174 -1.87 -4.06 20.49
N VAL A 175 -1.58 -4.86 19.47
CA VAL A 175 -2.48 -5.92 18.97
C VAL A 175 -2.78 -7.01 20.01
N PRO A 176 -1.83 -7.47 20.89
CA PRO A 176 -2.10 -8.50 21.89
C PRO A 176 -3.22 -8.17 22.86
N VAL A 177 -3.47 -6.88 23.13
CA VAL A 177 -4.56 -6.44 24.03
C VAL A 177 -5.95 -6.81 23.49
N TYR A 178 -6.06 -7.05 22.18
CA TYR A 178 -7.32 -7.36 21.51
C TYR A 178 -7.48 -8.86 21.17
N ILE A 179 -6.46 -9.70 21.46
CA ILE A 179 -6.46 -11.14 21.13
C ILE A 179 -6.67 -12.00 22.37
N MET A 180 -6.35 -11.49 23.55
CA MET A 180 -6.57 -12.15 24.86
C MET A 180 -7.91 -11.78 25.46
#